data_aff94a06c14fc0ae2302e3693f95394a
#
_entry.id   aff94a06c14fc0ae2302e3693f95394a
#
_cell.length_a   1.000
_cell.length_b   1.000
_cell.length_c   1.000
_cell.angle_alpha   90.00
_cell.angle_beta   90.00
_cell.angle_gamma   90.00
#
_symmetry.space_group_name_H-M   'P 1'
#
loop_
_entity.id
_entity.type
_entity.pdbx_description
1 polymer ?
#
loop_
_entity_poly.entity_id
_entity_poly.type
_entity_poly.pdbx_seq_one_letter_code
_entity_poly.pdbx_strand_id
1 'polypeptide(L)'
;SKKYNKSAYALHNLNLTLNHGQIIGLLGPNGSGKTTLIKLINDLLTPTEGTVLIDGELPGVHSKNIVSYLPDHSYLDGSMKIQDLVSYFADFYEDFSEIRATSMLKDLNIDQTARLKTLSKGNQEKVALILVMSRDAKLYILDEPIGGVDPAARDYILHTILSNYNEHATILISTHLISDIENILDRVLFIQNGELVL
;
A
#
# COMPACT_ATOMS: atom_id res chain seq x y z
N SER A 1 4.41 -20.61 -0.48
CA SER A 1 4.77 -20.71 -1.93
C SER A 1 3.59 -20.30 -2.81
N LYS A 2 3.88 -19.73 -4.00
CA LYS A 2 2.86 -19.40 -5.03
C LYS A 2 3.35 -19.74 -6.41
N LYS A 3 2.54 -20.51 -7.16
CA LYS A 3 2.71 -20.79 -8.59
C LYS A 3 1.54 -20.17 -9.39
N TYR A 4 1.84 -19.62 -10.55
CA TYR A 4 0.80 -19.25 -11.53
C TYR A 4 0.60 -20.35 -12.56
N ASN A 5 1.65 -21.08 -12.90
CA ASN A 5 1.66 -22.20 -13.85
C ASN A 5 2.33 -23.43 -13.22
N LYS A 6 2.21 -24.59 -13.88
CA LYS A 6 2.79 -25.86 -13.38
C LYS A 6 4.34 -25.86 -13.25
N SER A 7 5.04 -24.92 -13.88
CA SER A 7 6.49 -24.98 -14.05
C SER A 7 7.31 -23.96 -13.26
N ALA A 8 6.74 -22.84 -12.79
CA ALA A 8 7.52 -21.79 -12.16
C ALA A 8 6.86 -21.24 -10.88
N TYR A 9 7.65 -21.11 -9.83
CA TYR A 9 7.25 -20.40 -8.62
C TYR A 9 7.42 -18.89 -8.83
N ALA A 10 6.38 -18.14 -8.48
CA ALA A 10 6.48 -16.70 -8.30
C ALA A 10 6.97 -16.36 -6.88
N LEU A 11 6.65 -17.23 -5.89
CA LEU A 11 7.21 -17.23 -4.55
C LEU A 11 7.47 -18.68 -4.11
N HIS A 12 8.67 -18.95 -3.61
CA HIS A 12 9.10 -20.28 -3.22
C HIS A 12 9.58 -20.28 -1.78
N ASN A 13 9.02 -21.17 -0.96
CA ASN A 13 9.42 -21.44 0.43
C ASN A 13 9.67 -20.15 1.28
N LEU A 14 8.85 -19.12 1.07
CA LEU A 14 8.98 -17.86 1.79
C LEU A 14 8.36 -18.02 3.18
N ASN A 15 9.19 -17.91 4.23
CA ASN A 15 8.77 -17.89 5.62
C ASN A 15 9.09 -16.51 6.19
N LEU A 16 8.08 -15.78 6.63
CA LEU A 16 8.21 -14.39 7.04
C LEU A 16 7.24 -14.07 8.17
N THR A 17 7.74 -13.39 9.19
CA THR A 17 6.93 -12.76 10.22
C THR A 17 7.23 -11.27 10.26
N LEU A 18 6.19 -10.45 10.20
CA LEU A 18 6.26 -8.99 10.37
C LEU A 18 5.72 -8.66 11.76
N ASN A 19 6.47 -7.87 12.51
CA ASN A 19 6.07 -7.39 13.82
C ASN A 19 5.36 -6.05 13.69
N HIS A 20 4.55 -5.71 14.69
CA HIS A 20 3.87 -4.42 14.76
C HIS A 20 4.84 -3.25 14.94
N GLY A 21 4.43 -2.05 14.53
CA GLY A 21 5.13 -0.81 14.81
C GLY A 21 6.43 -0.63 14.02
N GLN A 22 6.51 -1.13 12.79
CA GLN A 22 7.71 -1.02 11.95
C GLN A 22 7.38 -0.50 10.56
N ILE A 23 8.28 0.29 9.99
CA ILE A 23 8.30 0.64 8.57
C ILE A 23 9.24 -0.32 7.86
N ILE A 24 8.70 -1.14 6.98
CA ILE A 24 9.40 -2.27 6.35
C ILE A 24 9.48 -2.04 4.85
N GLY A 25 10.69 -2.00 4.31
CA GLY A 25 10.94 -1.97 2.87
C GLY A 25 10.90 -3.37 2.27
N LEU A 26 10.04 -3.59 1.28
CA LEU A 26 10.00 -4.80 0.46
C LEU A 26 10.72 -4.53 -0.86
N LEU A 27 11.98 -4.90 -0.93
CA LEU A 27 12.89 -4.56 -2.00
C LEU A 27 13.15 -5.73 -2.94
N GLY A 28 13.55 -5.43 -4.16
CA GLY A 28 13.92 -6.43 -5.16
C GLY A 28 13.61 -5.95 -6.58
N PRO A 29 14.23 -6.58 -7.59
CA PRO A 29 14.02 -6.22 -8.98
C PRO A 29 12.58 -6.47 -9.45
N ASN A 30 12.22 -5.91 -10.60
CA ASN A 30 10.95 -6.21 -11.23
C ASN A 30 10.83 -7.70 -11.53
N GLY A 31 9.65 -8.28 -11.25
CA GLY A 31 9.43 -9.72 -11.40
C GLY A 31 9.96 -10.60 -10.26
N SER A 32 10.56 -10.04 -9.21
CA SER A 32 11.10 -10.82 -8.07
C SER A 32 10.04 -11.50 -7.20
N GLY A 33 8.77 -11.06 -7.27
CA GLY A 33 7.66 -11.61 -6.48
C GLY A 33 7.02 -10.64 -5.48
N LYS A 34 7.47 -9.38 -5.38
CA LYS A 34 6.94 -8.36 -4.43
C LYS A 34 5.41 -8.23 -4.53
N THR A 35 4.90 -7.89 -5.70
CA THR A 35 3.46 -7.73 -5.94
C THR A 35 2.69 -9.05 -5.73
N THR A 36 3.32 -10.21 -5.96
CA THR A 36 2.70 -11.51 -5.65
C THR A 36 2.54 -11.69 -4.15
N LEU A 37 3.57 -11.35 -3.35
CA LEU A 37 3.48 -11.39 -1.89
C LEU A 37 2.40 -10.43 -1.38
N ILE A 38 2.39 -9.20 -1.86
CA ILE A 38 1.39 -8.18 -1.53
C ILE A 38 -0.04 -8.68 -1.82
N LYS A 39 -0.25 -9.29 -2.98
CA LYS A 39 -1.58 -9.83 -3.36
C LYS A 39 -2.00 -11.01 -2.48
N LEU A 40 -1.07 -11.83 -2.01
CA LEU A 40 -1.36 -12.91 -1.04
C LEU A 40 -1.77 -12.34 0.33
N ILE A 41 -1.09 -11.30 0.81
CA ILE A 41 -1.43 -10.64 2.07
C ILE A 41 -2.82 -9.98 1.98
N ASN A 42 -3.16 -9.38 0.84
CA ASN A 42 -4.46 -8.71 0.63
C ASN A 42 -5.61 -9.65 0.23
N ASP A 43 -5.42 -10.98 0.28
CA ASP A 43 -6.44 -11.97 -0.13
C ASP A 43 -6.89 -11.82 -1.61
N LEU A 44 -6.04 -11.24 -2.43
CA LEU A 44 -6.26 -11.14 -3.88
C LEU A 44 -5.73 -12.37 -4.62
N LEU A 45 -4.95 -13.20 -3.95
CA LEU A 45 -4.43 -14.48 -4.42
C LEU A 45 -4.42 -15.48 -3.27
N THR A 46 -4.70 -16.74 -3.59
CA THR A 46 -4.55 -17.87 -2.65
C THR A 46 -3.17 -18.49 -2.78
N PRO A 47 -2.45 -18.81 -1.69
CA PRO A 47 -1.19 -19.52 -1.76
C PRO A 47 -1.38 -20.92 -2.38
N THR A 48 -0.39 -21.39 -3.13
CA THR A 48 -0.39 -22.77 -3.67
C THR A 48 -0.01 -23.79 -2.59
N GLU A 49 0.90 -23.38 -1.69
CA GLU A 49 1.36 -24.18 -0.55
C GLU A 49 1.63 -23.24 0.63
N GLY A 50 1.40 -23.74 1.85
CA GLY A 50 1.57 -22.96 3.07
C GLY A 50 0.38 -22.03 3.34
N THR A 51 0.54 -21.15 4.31
CA THR A 51 -0.54 -20.30 4.85
C THR A 51 -0.05 -18.88 5.01
N VAL A 52 -0.93 -17.92 4.81
CA VAL A 52 -0.76 -16.51 5.20
C VAL A 52 -1.68 -16.24 6.38
N LEU A 53 -1.18 -15.58 7.39
CA LEU A 53 -1.98 -15.13 8.54
C LEU A 53 -1.79 -13.62 8.72
N ILE A 54 -2.88 -12.92 8.98
CA ILE A 54 -2.92 -11.51 9.30
C ILE A 54 -3.53 -11.37 10.70
N ASP A 55 -2.75 -10.86 11.64
CA ASP A 55 -3.14 -10.79 13.06
C ASP A 55 -3.60 -12.16 13.64
N GLY A 56 -2.91 -13.24 13.19
CA GLY A 56 -3.19 -14.63 13.62
C GLY A 56 -4.33 -15.34 12.89
N GLU A 57 -5.06 -14.66 12.00
CA GLU A 57 -6.19 -15.20 11.26
C GLU A 57 -5.91 -15.31 9.75
N LEU A 58 -6.63 -16.18 9.07
CA LEU A 58 -6.58 -16.26 7.61
C LEU A 58 -7.07 -14.94 6.98
N PRO A 59 -6.47 -14.50 5.86
CA PRO A 59 -6.97 -13.35 5.12
C PRO A 59 -8.45 -13.53 4.75
N GLY A 60 -9.23 -12.45 4.90
CA GLY A 60 -10.67 -12.45 4.66
C GLY A 60 -11.31 -11.11 5.06
N VAL A 61 -12.57 -11.13 5.48
CA VAL A 61 -13.29 -9.91 5.87
C VAL A 61 -12.59 -9.18 7.02
N HIS A 62 -12.15 -9.92 8.05
CA HIS A 62 -11.43 -9.34 9.19
C HIS A 62 -10.15 -8.60 8.73
N SER A 63 -9.31 -9.24 7.93
CA SER A 63 -8.06 -8.61 7.47
C SER A 63 -8.30 -7.36 6.63
N LYS A 64 -9.40 -7.28 5.85
CA LYS A 64 -9.75 -6.10 5.06
C LYS A 64 -10.12 -4.89 5.92
N ASN A 65 -10.60 -5.12 7.14
CA ASN A 65 -10.89 -4.04 8.08
C ASN A 65 -9.62 -3.45 8.72
N ILE A 66 -8.54 -4.23 8.82
CA ILE A 66 -7.31 -3.80 9.49
C ILE A 66 -6.14 -3.54 8.54
N VAL A 67 -6.31 -3.83 7.24
CA VAL A 67 -5.31 -3.58 6.20
C VAL A 67 -5.76 -2.44 5.31
N SER A 68 -4.89 -1.45 5.12
CA SER A 68 -5.06 -0.38 4.14
C SER A 68 -4.07 -0.58 3.00
N TYR A 69 -4.55 -0.67 1.77
CA TYR A 69 -3.75 -1.06 0.61
C TYR A 69 -3.76 0.00 -0.49
N LEU A 70 -2.58 0.45 -0.89
CA LEU A 70 -2.34 1.26 -2.08
C LEU A 70 -1.67 0.39 -3.13
N PRO A 71 -2.35 0.00 -4.23
CA PRO A 71 -1.73 -0.72 -5.33
C PRO A 71 -0.89 0.19 -6.22
N ASP A 72 0.04 -0.40 -6.98
CA ASP A 72 0.89 0.28 -7.97
C ASP A 72 0.11 0.96 -9.11
N HIS A 73 -1.11 0.50 -9.36
CA HIS A 73 -2.02 1.09 -10.33
C HIS A 73 -3.32 1.54 -9.68
N SER A 74 -3.79 2.74 -10.03
CA SER A 74 -5.04 3.27 -9.50
C SER A 74 -6.22 2.36 -9.85
N TYR A 75 -7.00 2.02 -8.82
CA TYR A 75 -8.26 1.28 -8.91
C TYR A 75 -9.47 2.20 -8.74
N LEU A 76 -9.23 3.49 -8.50
CA LEU A 76 -10.28 4.47 -8.26
C LEU A 76 -11.02 4.82 -9.56
N ASP A 77 -12.33 4.95 -9.49
CA ASP A 77 -13.12 5.40 -10.64
C ASP A 77 -12.83 6.88 -10.96
N GLY A 78 -12.12 7.10 -12.06
CA GLY A 78 -11.78 8.44 -12.52
C GLY A 78 -12.98 9.34 -12.83
N SER A 79 -14.19 8.80 -12.98
CA SER A 79 -15.40 9.55 -13.23
C SER A 79 -16.02 10.14 -11.96
N MET A 80 -15.68 9.63 -10.79
CA MET A 80 -16.16 10.14 -9.49
C MET A 80 -15.52 11.49 -9.16
N LYS A 81 -16.25 12.33 -8.45
CA LYS A 81 -15.69 13.51 -7.81
C LYS A 81 -14.87 13.10 -6.59
N ILE A 82 -13.90 13.91 -6.21
CA ILE A 82 -13.03 13.59 -5.07
C ILE A 82 -13.83 13.55 -3.77
N GLN A 83 -14.77 14.46 -3.56
CA GLN A 83 -15.67 14.39 -2.40
C GLN A 83 -16.48 13.09 -2.34
N ASP A 84 -16.93 12.58 -3.50
CA ASP A 84 -17.71 11.36 -3.57
C ASP A 84 -16.83 10.13 -3.27
N LEU A 85 -15.53 10.16 -3.64
CA LEU A 85 -14.56 9.15 -3.24
C LEU A 85 -14.31 9.16 -1.74
N VAL A 86 -14.20 10.33 -1.11
CA VAL A 86 -14.06 10.47 0.34
C VAL A 86 -15.25 9.86 1.05
N SER A 87 -16.48 10.22 0.65
CA SER A 87 -17.71 9.65 1.23
C SER A 87 -17.82 8.14 0.98
N TYR A 88 -17.42 7.66 -0.21
CA TYR A 88 -17.40 6.23 -0.51
C TYR A 88 -16.48 5.44 0.42
N PHE A 89 -15.28 5.99 0.73
CA PHE A 89 -14.36 5.35 1.69
C PHE A 89 -14.92 5.39 3.11
N ALA A 90 -15.59 6.47 3.52
CA ALA A 90 -16.23 6.59 4.83
C ALA A 90 -17.38 5.59 5.00
N ASP A 91 -18.16 5.35 3.94
CA ASP A 91 -19.23 4.35 3.95
C ASP A 91 -18.69 2.92 4.00
N PHE A 92 -17.50 2.68 3.46
CA PHE A 92 -16.93 1.33 3.31
C PHE A 92 -16.05 0.91 4.48
N TYR A 93 -15.36 1.87 5.13
CA TYR A 93 -14.40 1.62 6.19
C TYR A 93 -14.73 2.40 7.45
N GLU A 94 -15.09 1.70 8.51
CA GLU A 94 -15.44 2.30 9.82
C GLU A 94 -14.26 3.09 10.44
N ASP A 95 -13.02 2.72 10.10
CA ASP A 95 -11.77 3.34 10.56
C ASP A 95 -11.31 4.52 9.70
N PHE A 96 -12.11 4.94 8.71
CA PHE A 96 -11.75 6.03 7.81
C PHE A 96 -12.09 7.41 8.42
N SER A 97 -11.15 8.34 8.36
CA SER A 97 -11.32 9.71 8.84
C SER A 97 -11.52 10.69 7.67
N GLU A 98 -12.77 11.08 7.42
CA GLU A 98 -13.11 12.13 6.44
C GLU A 98 -12.43 13.46 6.77
N ILE A 99 -12.29 13.78 8.07
CA ILE A 99 -11.62 15.01 8.53
C ILE A 99 -10.17 15.00 8.09
N ARG A 100 -9.45 13.89 8.28
CA ARG A 100 -8.05 13.72 7.88
C ARG A 100 -7.92 13.82 6.37
N ALA A 101 -8.75 13.10 5.61
CA ALA A 101 -8.75 13.12 4.14
C ALA A 101 -8.98 14.53 3.61
N THR A 102 -10.01 15.22 4.11
CA THR A 102 -10.37 16.58 3.67
C THR A 102 -9.27 17.58 4.00
N SER A 103 -8.62 17.47 5.17
CA SER A 103 -7.50 18.34 5.54
C SER A 103 -6.33 18.17 4.57
N MET A 104 -5.90 16.94 4.32
CA MET A 104 -4.79 16.67 3.40
C MET A 104 -5.08 17.11 1.95
N LEU A 105 -6.31 16.90 1.47
CA LEU A 105 -6.74 17.39 0.16
C LEU A 105 -6.68 18.92 0.07
N LYS A 106 -7.08 19.62 1.14
CA LYS A 106 -7.03 21.08 1.23
C LYS A 106 -5.59 21.60 1.26
N ASP A 107 -4.69 20.95 1.97
CA ASP A 107 -3.26 21.32 2.04
C ASP A 107 -2.59 21.25 0.66
N LEU A 108 -3.07 20.36 -0.21
CA LEU A 108 -2.64 20.25 -1.60
C LEU A 108 -3.38 21.18 -2.57
N ASN A 109 -4.34 21.97 -2.09
CA ASN A 109 -5.23 22.78 -2.93
C ASN A 109 -5.97 21.94 -4.00
N ILE A 110 -6.36 20.72 -3.67
CA ILE A 110 -7.11 19.85 -4.56
C ILE A 110 -8.59 20.21 -4.46
N ASP A 111 -9.20 20.62 -5.60
CA ASP A 111 -10.64 20.89 -5.69
C ASP A 111 -11.43 19.57 -5.52
N GLN A 112 -12.11 19.44 -4.40
CA GLN A 112 -12.88 18.24 -4.07
C GLN A 112 -14.14 18.06 -4.94
N THR A 113 -14.57 19.12 -5.64
CA THR A 113 -15.70 19.05 -6.59
C THR A 113 -15.26 18.55 -7.98
N ALA A 114 -13.94 18.54 -8.24
CA ALA A 114 -13.37 18.04 -9.50
C ALA A 114 -13.49 16.53 -9.60
N ARG A 115 -13.55 16.02 -10.83
CA ARG A 115 -13.48 14.57 -11.09
C ARG A 115 -12.03 14.11 -11.08
N LEU A 116 -11.78 12.92 -10.51
CA LEU A 116 -10.43 12.37 -10.38
C LEU A 116 -9.67 12.38 -11.73
N LYS A 117 -10.31 11.95 -12.83
CA LYS A 117 -9.70 11.92 -14.17
C LYS A 117 -9.27 13.28 -14.73
N THR A 118 -9.76 14.39 -14.16
CA THR A 118 -9.40 15.74 -14.61
C THR A 118 -8.12 16.26 -13.96
N LEU A 119 -7.64 15.57 -12.92
CA LEU A 119 -6.38 15.90 -12.26
C LEU A 119 -5.18 15.37 -13.05
N SER A 120 -4.00 15.98 -12.84
CA SER A 120 -2.75 15.39 -13.29
C SER A 120 -2.52 14.01 -12.68
N LYS A 121 -1.75 13.14 -13.34
CA LYS A 121 -1.45 11.79 -12.83
C LYS A 121 -0.88 11.83 -11.41
N GLY A 122 0.08 12.72 -11.13
CA GLY A 122 0.66 12.86 -9.79
C GLY A 122 -0.37 13.29 -8.74
N ASN A 123 -1.35 14.14 -9.09
CA ASN A 123 -2.41 14.48 -8.15
C ASN A 123 -3.41 13.34 -7.95
N GLN A 124 -3.68 12.51 -8.96
CA GLN A 124 -4.47 11.29 -8.79
C GLN A 124 -3.80 10.30 -7.84
N GLU A 125 -2.48 10.13 -7.94
CA GLU A 125 -1.67 9.31 -7.03
C GLU A 125 -1.70 9.84 -5.59
N LYS A 126 -1.58 11.17 -5.42
CA LYS A 126 -1.71 11.82 -4.11
C LYS A 126 -3.10 11.62 -3.50
N VAL A 127 -4.17 11.74 -4.28
CA VAL A 127 -5.54 11.46 -3.82
C VAL A 127 -5.66 10.01 -3.36
N ALA A 128 -5.16 9.05 -4.13
CA ALA A 128 -5.20 7.64 -3.75
C ALA A 128 -4.44 7.36 -2.44
N LEU A 129 -3.25 7.96 -2.27
CA LEU A 129 -2.48 7.87 -1.03
C LEU A 129 -3.24 8.49 0.16
N ILE A 130 -3.83 9.68 -0.02
CA ILE A 130 -4.61 10.35 1.03
C ILE A 130 -5.75 9.45 1.51
N LEU A 131 -6.49 8.85 0.60
CA LEU A 131 -7.59 7.94 0.96
C LEU A 131 -7.09 6.74 1.77
N VAL A 132 -5.97 6.13 1.36
CA VAL A 132 -5.35 5.01 2.08
C VAL A 132 -4.83 5.42 3.46
N MET A 133 -4.13 6.57 3.56
CA MET A 133 -3.56 7.06 4.82
C MET A 133 -4.59 7.70 5.76
N SER A 134 -5.80 7.95 5.29
CA SER A 134 -6.90 8.45 6.12
C SER A 134 -7.63 7.37 6.90
N ARG A 135 -7.29 6.11 6.71
CA ARG A 135 -7.72 4.99 7.56
C ARG A 135 -6.87 4.93 8.84
N ASP A 136 -7.38 4.29 9.88
CA ASP A 136 -6.64 3.94 11.10
C ASP A 136 -6.34 2.43 11.10
N ALA A 137 -5.62 1.98 10.08
CA ALA A 137 -5.31 0.59 9.84
C ALA A 137 -4.16 0.07 10.72
N LYS A 138 -4.14 -1.24 11.01
CA LYS A 138 -3.01 -1.90 11.68
C LYS A 138 -1.86 -2.21 10.74
N LEU A 139 -2.15 -2.40 9.45
CA LEU A 139 -1.18 -2.69 8.41
C LEU A 139 -1.46 -1.83 7.17
N TYR A 140 -0.50 -1.01 6.80
CA TYR A 140 -0.51 -0.31 5.52
C TYR A 140 0.40 -1.04 4.54
N ILE A 141 -0.11 -1.31 3.35
CA ILE A 141 0.65 -1.92 2.25
C ILE A 141 0.67 -0.92 1.11
N LEU A 142 1.85 -0.42 0.77
CA LEU A 142 2.03 0.59 -0.27
C LEU A 142 2.89 -0.02 -1.38
N ASP A 143 2.27 -0.33 -2.52
CA ASP A 143 2.94 -0.96 -3.66
C ASP A 143 3.43 0.12 -4.63
N GLU A 144 4.76 0.33 -4.66
CA GLU A 144 5.44 1.34 -5.48
C GLU A 144 4.89 2.79 -5.31
N PRO A 145 4.66 3.28 -4.07
CA PRO A 145 3.97 4.55 -3.83
C PRO A 145 4.68 5.78 -4.39
N ILE A 146 5.99 5.67 -4.66
CA ILE A 146 6.84 6.74 -5.22
C ILE A 146 7.30 6.43 -6.65
N GLY A 147 6.80 5.34 -7.23
CA GLY A 147 7.15 4.91 -8.57
C GLY A 147 6.56 5.83 -9.63
N GLY A 148 7.41 6.40 -10.51
CA GLY A 148 6.95 7.20 -11.63
C GLY A 148 6.44 8.60 -11.31
N VAL A 149 6.59 9.08 -10.07
CA VAL A 149 6.27 10.46 -9.67
C VAL A 149 7.51 11.36 -9.70
N ASP A 150 7.29 12.67 -9.86
CA ASP A 150 8.36 13.65 -9.80
C ASP A 150 8.96 13.78 -8.37
N PRO A 151 10.20 14.30 -8.21
CA PRO A 151 10.86 14.38 -6.91
C PRO A 151 10.06 15.15 -5.84
N ALA A 152 9.41 16.27 -6.21
CA ALA A 152 8.63 17.04 -5.23
C ALA A 152 7.37 16.26 -4.75
N ALA A 153 6.79 15.47 -5.63
CA ALA A 153 5.68 14.58 -5.26
C ALA A 153 6.15 13.44 -4.35
N ARG A 154 7.38 12.91 -4.53
CA ARG A 154 7.96 11.88 -3.65
C ARG A 154 8.11 12.39 -2.21
N ASP A 155 8.69 13.57 -2.03
CA ASP A 155 8.85 14.19 -0.71
C ASP A 155 7.50 14.35 0.00
N TYR A 156 6.48 14.78 -0.74
CA TYR A 156 5.12 14.89 -0.20
C TYR A 156 4.57 13.51 0.22
N ILE A 157 4.73 12.50 -0.62
CA ILE A 157 4.25 11.13 -0.34
C ILE A 157 4.92 10.58 0.93
N LEU A 158 6.25 10.70 1.04
CA LEU A 158 6.99 10.23 2.20
C LEU A 158 6.60 10.99 3.47
N HIS A 159 6.49 12.31 3.39
CA HIS A 159 6.00 13.12 4.51
C HIS A 159 4.58 12.72 4.93
N THR A 160 3.69 12.49 3.98
CA THR A 160 2.30 12.07 4.25
C THR A 160 2.27 10.72 4.95
N ILE A 161 3.08 9.75 4.51
CA ILE A 161 3.20 8.43 5.14
C ILE A 161 3.66 8.59 6.60
N LEU A 162 4.77 9.31 6.83
CA LEU A 162 5.37 9.46 8.17
C LEU A 162 4.49 10.26 9.14
N SER A 163 3.76 11.25 8.65
CA SER A 163 2.96 12.14 9.51
C SER A 163 1.56 11.60 9.84
N ASN A 164 1.08 10.63 9.11
CA ASN A 164 -0.32 10.21 9.20
C ASN A 164 -0.53 8.73 9.58
N TYR A 165 0.55 7.95 9.78
CA TYR A 165 0.37 6.60 10.27
C TYR A 165 0.34 6.55 11.80
N ASN A 166 -0.35 5.56 12.34
CA ASN A 166 -0.31 5.24 13.76
C ASN A 166 1.02 4.54 14.07
N GLU A 167 1.78 5.00 15.06
CA GLU A 167 3.08 4.42 15.45
C GLU A 167 3.00 2.93 15.90
N HIS A 168 1.81 2.43 16.21
CA HIS A 168 1.57 1.02 16.50
C HIS A 168 1.24 0.20 15.24
N ALA A 169 0.98 0.86 14.11
CA ALA A 169 0.74 0.20 12.84
C ALA A 169 2.05 -0.24 12.18
N THR A 170 1.96 -1.21 11.29
CA THR A 170 3.07 -1.62 10.43
C THR A 170 2.86 -1.05 9.04
N ILE A 171 3.92 -0.54 8.42
CA ILE A 171 3.90 -0.12 7.02
C ILE A 171 4.82 -1.05 6.23
N LEU A 172 4.30 -1.66 5.17
CA LEU A 172 5.05 -2.41 4.17
C LEU A 172 5.09 -1.61 2.87
N ILE A 173 6.27 -1.11 2.50
CA ILE A 173 6.49 -0.33 1.29
C ILE A 173 7.26 -1.17 0.29
N SER A 174 6.66 -1.48 -0.85
CA SER A 174 7.42 -2.06 -1.96
C SER A 174 7.99 -0.94 -2.83
N THR A 175 9.26 -1.05 -3.18
CA THR A 175 9.89 -0.16 -4.15
C THR A 175 11.17 -0.75 -4.73
N HIS A 176 11.56 -0.23 -5.87
CA HIS A 176 12.89 -0.41 -6.45
C HIS A 176 13.79 0.83 -6.27
N LEU A 177 13.25 1.93 -5.72
CA LEU A 177 13.93 3.20 -5.45
C LEU A 177 14.39 3.26 -3.98
N ILE A 178 15.43 2.50 -3.65
CA ILE A 178 15.90 2.30 -2.27
C ILE A 178 16.39 3.62 -1.65
N SER A 179 17.18 4.40 -2.41
CA SER A 179 17.76 5.65 -1.94
C SER A 179 16.76 6.68 -1.43
N ASP A 180 15.52 6.61 -1.91
CA ASP A 180 14.49 7.57 -1.56
C ASP A 180 13.83 7.25 -0.20
N ILE A 181 13.90 5.98 0.25
CA ILE A 181 13.20 5.52 1.46
C ILE A 181 14.13 4.92 2.53
N GLU A 182 15.42 4.69 2.26
CA GLU A 182 16.31 3.99 3.18
C GLU A 182 16.38 4.60 4.59
N ASN A 183 16.26 5.94 4.67
CA ASN A 183 16.34 6.69 5.93
C ASN A 183 15.10 6.57 6.82
N ILE A 184 14.00 6.02 6.30
CA ILE A 184 12.74 5.86 7.05
C ILE A 184 12.42 4.41 7.39
N LEU A 185 13.23 3.46 6.93
CA LEU A 185 13.00 2.04 7.13
C LEU A 185 13.59 1.52 8.44
N ASP A 186 12.78 0.84 9.24
CA ASP A 186 13.27 0.07 10.40
C ASP A 186 13.82 -1.30 9.97
N ARG A 187 13.29 -1.85 8.88
CA ARG A 187 13.65 -3.19 8.38
C ARG A 187 13.56 -3.26 6.86
N VAL A 188 14.43 -4.08 6.29
CA VAL A 188 14.44 -4.39 4.85
C VAL A 188 14.20 -5.88 4.64
N LEU A 189 13.34 -6.19 3.67
CA LEU A 189 13.10 -7.53 3.14
C LEU A 189 13.51 -7.52 1.67
N PHE A 190 14.48 -8.32 1.29
CA PHE A 190 14.92 -8.41 -0.08
C PHE A 190 14.42 -9.70 -0.73
N ILE A 191 13.60 -9.54 -1.79
CA ILE A 191 13.10 -10.68 -2.58
C ILE A 191 13.83 -10.75 -3.90
N GLN A 192 14.37 -11.93 -4.20
CA GLN A 192 14.98 -12.24 -5.48
C GLN A 192 14.53 -13.62 -5.96
N ASN A 193 14.09 -13.70 -7.21
CA ASN A 193 13.61 -14.95 -7.84
C ASN A 193 12.55 -15.70 -7.02
N GLY A 194 11.69 -14.97 -6.33
CA GLY A 194 10.61 -15.55 -5.50
C GLY A 194 11.03 -16.03 -4.11
N GLU A 195 12.27 -15.78 -3.70
CA GLU A 195 12.81 -16.18 -2.40
C GLU A 195 13.22 -14.94 -1.58
N LEU A 196 13.14 -15.06 -0.26
CA LEU A 196 13.65 -14.04 0.66
C LEU A 196 15.15 -14.25 0.80
N VAL A 197 15.94 -13.21 0.53
CA VAL A 197 17.42 -13.30 0.56
C VAL A 197 17.98 -12.77 1.89
N LEU A 198 17.24 -11.88 2.56
CA LEU A 198 17.61 -11.28 3.86
C LEU A 198 16.36 -11.03 4.67
#